data_81a9df357d53bf72ccf3ff62bc6b2666
#
_entry.id   81a9df357d53bf72ccf3ff62bc6b2666
#
_cell.length_a   1.000
_cell.length_b   1.000
_cell.length_c   1.000
_cell.angle_alpha   90.00
_cell.angle_beta   90.00
_cell.angle_gamma   90.00
#
_symmetry.space_group_name_H-M   'P 1'
#
loop_
_entity.id
_entity.type
_entity.pdbx_description
1 polymer ?
#
loop_
_entity_poly.entity_id
_entity_poly.type
_entity_poly.pdbx_seq_one_letter_code
_entity_poly.pdbx_strand_id
1 'polypeptide(L)'
;MKKIKGIIALSRIFEVFDFTLALSLLGIILSGGWIGTRMIAIIFANFLAMTYAFMINDIEDAPEDAENPRKKKRNPICNGSLTRSEGLIVSNVTMLLSF
;
A
#
# COMPACT_ATOMS: atom_id res chain seq x y z
N MET A 1 -2.99 -19.62 0.93
CA MET A 1 -4.02 -18.57 1.04
C MET A 1 -3.76 -17.57 2.16
N LYS A 2 -3.24 -18.02 3.30
CA LYS A 2 -2.90 -17.12 4.41
C LYS A 2 -1.90 -16.03 4.01
N LYS A 3 -0.87 -16.37 3.24
CA LYS A 3 0.13 -15.38 2.78
C LYS A 3 -0.44 -14.40 1.78
N ILE A 4 -1.31 -14.84 0.88
CA ILE A 4 -1.99 -13.95 -0.07
C ILE A 4 -2.88 -12.97 0.67
N LYS A 5 -3.66 -13.43 1.65
CA LYS A 5 -4.46 -12.55 2.50
C LYS A 5 -3.60 -11.56 3.27
N GLY A 6 -2.43 -12.00 3.75
CA GLY A 6 -1.47 -11.12 4.41
C GLY A 6 -0.93 -10.03 3.50
N ILE A 7 -0.60 -10.36 2.26
CA ILE A 7 -0.13 -9.36 1.28
C ILE A 7 -1.22 -8.35 0.98
N ILE A 8 -2.45 -8.80 0.77
CA ILE A 8 -3.59 -7.90 0.53
C ILE A 8 -3.81 -6.98 1.73
N ALA A 9 -3.77 -7.54 2.96
CA ALA A 9 -3.93 -6.75 4.17
C ALA A 9 -2.80 -5.73 4.35
N LEU A 10 -1.56 -6.12 4.05
CA LEU A 10 -0.42 -5.23 4.16
C LEU A 10 -0.52 -4.07 3.14
N SER A 11 -1.00 -4.35 1.95
CA SER A 11 -1.11 -3.35 0.90
C SER A 11 -2.22 -2.32 1.16
N ARG A 12 -3.17 -2.64 2.03
CA ARG A 12 -4.36 -1.80 2.30
C ARG A 12 -5.04 -1.35 1.01
N ILE A 13 -5.18 -2.28 0.08
CA ILE A 13 -5.55 -1.99 -1.31
C ILE A 13 -6.84 -1.16 -1.44
N PHE A 14 -7.85 -1.41 -0.60
CA PHE A 14 -9.11 -0.68 -0.67
C PHE A 14 -8.98 0.75 -0.16
N GLU A 15 -8.20 0.98 0.90
CA GLU A 15 -7.96 2.30 1.47
C GLU A 15 -7.09 3.14 0.54
N VAL A 16 -6.03 2.53 0.01
CA VAL A 16 -5.08 3.19 -0.90
C VAL A 16 -5.75 3.54 -2.22
N PHE A 17 -6.61 2.67 -2.73
CA PHE A 17 -7.27 2.88 -4.01
C PHE A 17 -8.08 4.18 -4.02
N ASP A 18 -8.99 4.36 -3.06
CA ASP A 18 -9.85 5.54 -3.01
C ASP A 18 -9.03 6.83 -2.85
N PHE A 19 -8.10 6.82 -1.90
CA PHE A 19 -7.29 7.98 -1.58
C PHE A 19 -6.38 8.38 -2.74
N THR A 20 -5.70 7.41 -3.34
CA THR A 20 -4.77 7.65 -4.44
C THR A 20 -5.51 8.10 -5.69
N LEU A 21 -6.65 7.49 -5.99
CA LEU A 21 -7.46 7.88 -7.14
C LEU A 21 -7.92 9.33 -7.00
N ALA A 22 -8.45 9.70 -5.84
CA ALA A 22 -8.92 11.06 -5.60
C ALA A 22 -7.80 12.10 -5.76
N LEU A 23 -6.65 11.87 -5.15
CA LEU A 23 -5.51 12.80 -5.23
C LEU A 23 -4.94 12.88 -6.64
N SER A 24 -4.84 11.75 -7.35
CA SER A 24 -4.33 11.72 -8.71
C SER A 24 -5.24 12.48 -9.67
N LEU A 25 -6.55 12.28 -9.56
CA LEU A 25 -7.53 13.00 -10.37
C LEU A 25 -7.49 14.50 -10.10
N LEU A 26 -7.39 14.90 -8.83
CA LEU A 26 -7.27 16.30 -8.46
C LEU A 26 -6.03 16.94 -9.08
N GLY A 27 -4.89 16.27 -9.00
CA GLY A 27 -3.64 16.74 -9.59
C GLY A 27 -3.75 16.91 -11.11
N ILE A 28 -4.37 15.96 -11.79
CA ILE A 28 -4.56 15.99 -13.23
C ILE A 28 -5.48 17.16 -13.62
N ILE A 29 -6.57 17.39 -12.89
CA ILE A 29 -7.50 18.47 -13.13
C ILE A 29 -6.78 19.82 -12.96
N LEU A 30 -6.02 19.98 -11.88
CA LEU A 30 -5.29 21.23 -11.60
C LEU A 30 -4.19 21.51 -12.62
N SER A 31 -3.63 20.49 -13.24
CA SER A 31 -2.58 20.66 -14.26
C SER A 31 -3.10 20.87 -15.68
N GLY A 32 -4.41 21.03 -15.85
CA GLY A 32 -5.01 21.33 -17.16
C GLY A 32 -5.84 20.20 -17.75
N GLY A 33 -5.98 19.09 -17.04
CA GLY A 33 -6.81 17.97 -17.46
C GLY A 33 -6.27 17.23 -18.69
N TRP A 34 -5.82 16.02 -18.51
CA TRP A 34 -5.31 15.23 -19.62
C TRP A 34 -5.80 13.79 -19.48
N ILE A 35 -6.61 13.36 -20.43
CA ILE A 35 -7.15 11.98 -20.44
C ILE A 35 -6.38 11.17 -21.49
N GLY A 36 -5.77 10.06 -21.05
CA GLY A 36 -5.03 9.18 -21.95
C GLY A 36 -4.12 8.21 -21.20
N THR A 37 -3.27 7.54 -21.92
CA THR A 37 -2.37 6.52 -21.38
C THR A 37 -1.47 7.07 -20.26
N ARG A 38 -1.01 8.31 -20.40
CA ARG A 38 -0.18 8.95 -19.36
C ARG A 38 -0.92 9.11 -18.05
N MET A 39 -2.21 9.45 -18.10
CA MET A 39 -3.05 9.56 -16.90
C MET A 39 -3.12 8.21 -16.17
N ILE A 40 -3.35 7.13 -16.91
CA ILE A 40 -3.42 5.78 -16.35
C ILE A 40 -2.08 5.41 -15.71
N ALA A 41 -0.96 5.69 -16.39
CA ALA A 41 0.37 5.41 -15.87
C ALA A 41 0.66 6.17 -14.58
N ILE A 42 0.29 7.45 -14.51
CA ILE A 42 0.48 8.27 -13.32
C ILE A 42 -0.34 7.73 -12.14
N ILE A 43 -1.60 7.41 -12.38
CA ILE A 43 -2.48 6.86 -11.33
C ILE A 43 -1.91 5.54 -10.82
N PHE A 44 -1.46 4.66 -11.70
CA PHE A 44 -0.90 3.37 -11.34
C PHE A 44 0.40 3.52 -10.54
N ALA A 45 1.30 4.42 -10.97
CA ALA A 45 2.55 4.68 -10.26
C ALA A 45 2.29 5.24 -8.86
N ASN A 46 1.34 6.19 -8.75
CA ASN A 46 0.96 6.75 -7.45
C ASN A 46 0.34 5.70 -6.54
N PHE A 47 -0.49 4.83 -7.09
CA PHE A 47 -1.08 3.73 -6.35
C PHE A 47 0.00 2.83 -5.74
N LEU A 48 1.00 2.44 -6.54
CA LEU A 48 2.10 1.59 -6.08
C LEU A 48 2.94 2.30 -5.02
N ALA A 49 3.24 3.58 -5.22
CA ALA A 49 4.03 4.36 -4.27
C ALA A 49 3.32 4.50 -2.92
N MET A 50 2.01 4.78 -2.93
CA MET A 50 1.23 4.88 -1.70
C MET A 50 1.09 3.52 -1.02
N THR A 51 0.92 2.46 -1.79
CA THR A 51 0.89 1.09 -1.26
C THR A 51 2.19 0.77 -0.53
N TYR A 52 3.32 1.11 -1.13
CA TYR A 52 4.63 0.95 -0.48
C TYR A 52 4.70 1.70 0.84
N ALA A 53 4.25 2.95 0.86
CA ALA A 53 4.29 3.77 2.08
C ALA A 53 3.48 3.14 3.21
N PHE A 54 2.26 2.65 2.92
CA PHE A 54 1.44 1.99 3.93
C PHE A 54 2.04 0.66 4.38
N MET A 55 2.65 -0.09 3.47
CA MET A 55 3.33 -1.34 3.82
C MET A 55 4.48 -1.09 4.80
N ILE A 56 5.31 -0.11 4.52
CA ILE A 56 6.44 0.24 5.39
C ILE A 56 5.94 0.71 6.74
N ASN A 57 4.87 1.52 6.78
CA ASN A 57 4.28 1.95 8.04
C ASN A 57 3.83 0.75 8.90
N ASP A 58 3.15 -0.23 8.30
CA ASP A 58 2.71 -1.41 9.05
C ASP A 58 3.89 -2.24 9.57
N ILE A 59 4.96 -2.36 8.78
CA ILE A 59 6.17 -3.07 9.20
C ILE A 59 6.84 -2.35 10.37
N GLU A 60 7.00 -1.04 10.27
CA GLU A 60 7.62 -0.23 11.33
C GLU A 60 6.76 -0.18 12.59
N ASP A 61 5.43 -0.15 12.45
CA ASP A 61 4.50 -0.06 13.56
C ASP A 61 4.20 -1.42 14.20
N ALA A 62 4.67 -2.53 13.63
CA ALA A 62 4.35 -3.87 14.10
C ALA A 62 4.65 -4.06 15.59
N PRO A 63 5.79 -3.61 16.17
CA PRO A 63 6.04 -3.77 17.60
C PRO A 63 5.00 -3.06 18.47
N GLU A 64 4.57 -1.86 18.08
CA GLU A 64 3.55 -1.10 18.81
C GLU A 64 2.15 -1.70 18.59
N ASP A 65 1.85 -2.08 17.35
CA ASP A 65 0.55 -2.67 16.99
C ASP A 65 0.33 -4.00 17.70
N ALA A 66 1.38 -4.75 18.00
CA ALA A 66 1.30 -6.01 18.72
C ALA A 66 0.73 -5.85 20.14
N GLU A 67 0.83 -4.67 20.75
CA GLU A 67 0.30 -4.38 22.07
C GLU A 67 -1.18 -4.01 22.05
N ASN A 68 -1.74 -3.69 20.89
CA ASN A 68 -3.16 -3.34 20.72
C ASN A 68 -3.89 -4.47 20.02
N PRO A 69 -4.84 -5.16 20.68
CA PRO A 69 -5.51 -6.33 20.10
C PRO A 69 -6.18 -6.07 18.75
N ARG A 70 -6.75 -4.89 18.57
CA ARG A 70 -7.42 -4.51 17.32
C ARG A 70 -6.43 -4.32 16.18
N LYS A 71 -5.33 -3.61 16.43
CA LYS A 71 -4.28 -3.36 15.45
C LYS A 71 -3.48 -4.63 15.17
N LYS A 72 -3.21 -5.44 16.20
CA LYS A 72 -2.53 -6.72 16.05
C LYS A 72 -3.28 -7.64 15.09
N LYS A 73 -4.60 -7.67 15.18
CA LYS A 73 -5.44 -8.51 14.32
C LYS A 73 -5.39 -8.04 12.86
N ARG A 74 -5.32 -6.74 12.63
CA ARG A 74 -5.28 -6.14 11.30
C ARG A 74 -3.91 -6.23 10.64
N ASN A 75 -2.84 -6.00 11.40
CA ASN A 75 -1.48 -5.94 10.87
C ASN A 75 -0.97 -7.35 10.56
N PRO A 76 -0.71 -7.70 9.29
CA PRO A 76 -0.32 -9.06 8.92
C PRO A 76 1.04 -9.49 9.50
N ILE A 77 1.93 -8.55 9.83
CA ILE A 77 3.19 -8.87 10.50
C ILE A 77 2.91 -9.32 11.93
N CYS A 78 1.98 -8.65 12.63
CA CYS A 78 1.62 -8.96 14.01
C CYS A 78 0.80 -10.23 14.13
N ASN A 79 -0.10 -10.49 13.18
CA ASN A 79 -1.01 -11.64 13.27
C ASN A 79 -0.40 -12.95 12.71
N GLY A 80 0.84 -12.90 12.23
CA GLY A 80 1.55 -14.07 11.74
C GLY A 80 1.27 -14.46 10.29
N SER A 81 0.48 -13.66 9.55
CA SER A 81 0.22 -13.93 8.13
C SER A 81 1.47 -13.76 7.28
N LEU A 82 2.32 -12.81 7.64
CA LEU A 82 3.61 -12.54 6.99
C LEU A 82 4.70 -12.40 8.04
N THR A 83 5.91 -12.83 7.72
CA THR A 83 7.08 -12.48 8.52
C THR A 83 7.53 -11.07 8.13
N ARG A 84 8.37 -10.45 8.98
CA ARG A 84 8.94 -9.14 8.68
C ARG A 84 9.72 -9.17 7.36
N SER A 85 10.51 -10.22 7.14
CA SER A 85 11.27 -10.39 5.90
C SER A 85 10.39 -10.47 4.67
N GLU A 86 9.30 -11.22 4.74
CA GLU A 86 8.34 -11.34 3.65
C GLU A 86 7.69 -9.99 3.36
N GLY A 87 7.31 -9.23 4.40
CA GLY A 87 6.75 -7.91 4.27
C GLY A 87 7.72 -6.93 3.59
N LEU A 88 8.99 -6.95 3.98
CA LEU A 88 10.01 -6.11 3.38
C LEU A 88 10.24 -6.45 1.90
N ILE A 89 10.26 -7.74 1.56
CA ILE A 89 10.42 -8.17 0.16
C ILE A 89 9.25 -7.66 -0.69
N VAL A 90 8.02 -7.86 -0.23
CA VAL A 90 6.83 -7.41 -0.95
C VAL A 90 6.84 -5.89 -1.11
N SER A 91 7.18 -5.15 -0.05
CA SER A 91 7.26 -3.69 -0.09
C SER A 91 8.28 -3.20 -1.09
N ASN A 92 9.48 -3.79 -1.08
CA ASN A 92 10.55 -3.38 -1.99
C ASN A 92 10.21 -3.68 -3.44
N VAL A 93 9.57 -4.82 -3.72
CA VAL A 93 9.09 -5.14 -5.07
C VAL A 93 8.05 -4.10 -5.51
N THR A 94 7.12 -3.73 -4.64
CA THR A 94 6.11 -2.72 -4.95
C THR A 94 6.75 -1.37 -5.26
N MET A 95 7.76 -0.97 -4.47
CA MET A 95 8.50 0.27 -4.72
C MET A 95 9.18 0.25 -6.08
N LEU A 96 9.86 -0.83 -6.43
CA LEU A 96 10.54 -0.95 -7.71
C LEU A 96 9.57 -0.87 -8.89
N LEU A 97 8.38 -1.45 -8.73
CA LEU A 97 7.35 -1.40 -9.77
C LEU A 97 6.75 -0.01 -9.93
N SER A 98 6.86 0.87 -8.91
CA SER A 98 6.31 2.23 -8.97
C SER A 98 7.18 3.17 -9.83
N PHE A 99 8.41 2.79 -10.09
CA PHE A 99 9.29 3.53 -11.00
C PHE A 99 9.13 2.96 -12.41
#